data_3269b1b8960be96189a92e71a1acee3d
#
_entry.id   3269b1b8960be96189a92e71a1acee3d
#
_cell.length_a   1.000
_cell.length_b   1.000
_cell.length_c   1.000
_cell.angle_alpha   90.00
_cell.angle_beta   90.00
_cell.angle_gamma   90.00
#
_symmetry.space_group_name_H-M   'P 1'
#
loop_
_entity.id
_entity.type
_entity.pdbx_description
1 polymer ?
#
loop_
_entity_poly.entity_id
_entity_poly.type
_entity_poly.pdbx_seq_one_letter_code
_entity_poly.pdbx_strand_id
1 'polypeptide(L)'
;WSKETLQRLADICYEHNVIVISDEIHADLALFGHKHVPFASVSDKAKNISITFQAPTKTFNVAALVSSFAIVPNDKIREKLYSWITANELNEPNIFAPIATIAAFSQGEPWRREMLRYIEENILFTEEYFAQHIPGIKVIRPQASFLGWLDCRGLGLDHDALLDFFINKARLALNDGEIFDTEGDPNAPIHNEHCASRGFMRLNVGTPRAILRQALSQL
;
A
#
# COMPACT_ATOMS: atom_id res chain seq x y z
N TRP A 1 -11.58 0.62 -2.06
CA TRP A 1 -12.49 0.87 -3.18
C TRP A 1 -13.85 0.24 -2.90
N SER A 2 -14.95 0.93 -3.26
CA SER A 2 -16.28 0.35 -3.09
C SER A 2 -16.52 -0.75 -4.14
N LYS A 3 -17.42 -1.70 -3.81
CA LYS A 3 -17.81 -2.77 -4.74
C LYS A 3 -18.33 -2.19 -6.05
N GLU A 4 -19.13 -1.14 -5.99
CA GLU A 4 -19.74 -0.47 -7.14
C GLU A 4 -18.68 0.15 -8.06
N THR A 5 -17.67 0.81 -7.47
CA THR A 5 -16.55 1.38 -8.23
C THR A 5 -15.74 0.29 -8.94
N LEU A 6 -15.45 -0.82 -8.23
CA LEU A 6 -14.73 -1.94 -8.81
C LEU A 6 -15.54 -2.65 -9.90
N GLN A 7 -16.87 -2.78 -9.75
CA GLN A 7 -17.74 -3.31 -10.79
C GLN A 7 -17.71 -2.45 -12.04
N ARG A 8 -17.82 -1.12 -11.89
CA ARG A 8 -17.74 -0.19 -13.02
C ARG A 8 -16.39 -0.26 -13.73
N LEU A 9 -15.29 -0.33 -12.97
CA LEU A 9 -13.95 -0.55 -13.53
C LEU A 9 -13.88 -1.85 -14.32
N ALA A 10 -14.41 -2.94 -13.76
CA ALA A 10 -14.44 -4.24 -14.42
C ALA A 10 -15.23 -4.21 -15.74
N ASP A 11 -16.37 -3.51 -15.76
CA ASP A 11 -17.17 -3.36 -16.99
C ASP A 11 -16.38 -2.64 -18.08
N ILE A 12 -15.77 -1.50 -17.76
CA ILE A 12 -14.95 -0.74 -18.72
C ILE A 12 -13.78 -1.58 -19.23
N CYS A 13 -13.01 -2.22 -18.33
CA CYS A 13 -11.86 -3.02 -18.72
C CYS A 13 -12.27 -4.23 -19.59
N TYR A 14 -13.39 -4.86 -19.26
CA TYR A 14 -13.92 -6.01 -20.03
C TYR A 14 -14.33 -5.59 -21.45
N GLU A 15 -15.06 -4.48 -21.61
CA GLU A 15 -15.51 -3.94 -22.90
C GLU A 15 -14.33 -3.55 -23.81
N HIS A 16 -13.23 -3.10 -23.20
CA HIS A 16 -12.02 -2.69 -23.94
C HIS A 16 -10.95 -3.80 -24.02
N ASN A 17 -11.25 -5.04 -23.60
CA ASN A 17 -10.30 -6.16 -23.60
C ASN A 17 -9.01 -5.89 -22.79
N VAL A 18 -9.12 -5.17 -21.70
CA VAL A 18 -8.00 -4.84 -20.79
C VAL A 18 -7.95 -5.88 -19.67
N ILE A 19 -6.77 -6.48 -19.46
CA ILE A 19 -6.51 -7.35 -18.32
C ILE A 19 -6.18 -6.46 -17.09
N VAL A 20 -6.82 -6.76 -15.97
CA VAL A 20 -6.59 -6.04 -14.71
C VAL A 20 -5.60 -6.84 -13.84
N ILE A 21 -4.49 -6.22 -13.51
CA ILE A 21 -3.57 -6.69 -12.48
C ILE A 21 -4.01 -6.04 -11.16
N SER A 22 -4.53 -6.86 -10.25
CA SER A 22 -4.95 -6.41 -8.93
C SER A 22 -3.88 -6.80 -7.90
N ASP A 23 -3.07 -5.81 -7.49
CA ASP A 23 -2.13 -5.99 -6.39
C ASP A 23 -2.87 -5.82 -5.06
N GLU A 24 -3.15 -6.94 -4.41
CA GLU A 24 -3.90 -7.00 -3.17
C GLU A 24 -3.02 -7.35 -1.95
N ILE A 25 -1.72 -7.06 -2.03
CA ILE A 25 -0.74 -7.37 -0.97
C ILE A 25 -1.09 -6.73 0.39
N HIS A 26 -1.88 -5.66 0.39
CA HIS A 26 -2.37 -4.97 1.58
C HIS A 26 -3.80 -5.37 1.99
N ALA A 27 -4.42 -6.36 1.35
CA ALA A 27 -5.82 -6.77 1.58
C ALA A 27 -6.14 -7.07 3.05
N ASP A 28 -5.24 -7.75 3.76
CA ASP A 28 -5.40 -8.14 5.16
C ASP A 28 -5.14 -7.03 6.17
N LEU A 29 -4.80 -5.83 5.69
CA LEU A 29 -4.46 -4.66 6.50
C LEU A 29 -5.58 -3.61 6.54
N ALA A 30 -6.83 -4.01 6.33
CA ALA A 30 -7.99 -3.13 6.49
C ALA A 30 -8.14 -2.70 7.96
N LEU A 31 -8.36 -1.41 8.20
CA LEU A 31 -8.34 -0.74 9.49
C LEU A 31 -9.70 -0.10 9.80
N PHE A 32 -9.92 0.26 11.07
CA PHE A 32 -11.10 1.00 11.53
C PHE A 32 -12.44 0.41 11.09
N GLY A 33 -12.51 -0.93 11.05
CA GLY A 33 -13.72 -1.65 10.65
C GLY A 33 -13.98 -1.71 9.14
N HIS A 34 -13.13 -1.14 8.33
CA HIS A 34 -13.17 -1.30 6.87
C HIS A 34 -12.89 -2.75 6.46
N LYS A 35 -13.37 -3.13 5.27
CA LYS A 35 -13.16 -4.45 4.70
C LYS A 35 -12.64 -4.31 3.28
N HIS A 36 -11.64 -5.12 2.96
CA HIS A 36 -11.17 -5.25 1.59
C HIS A 36 -12.21 -5.96 0.72
N VAL A 37 -12.36 -5.50 -0.51
CA VAL A 37 -13.21 -6.13 -1.54
C VAL A 37 -12.28 -6.62 -2.65
N PRO A 38 -12.04 -7.95 -2.79
CA PRO A 38 -11.19 -8.47 -3.84
C PRO A 38 -11.77 -8.15 -5.23
N PHE A 39 -10.95 -7.63 -6.14
CA PHE A 39 -11.42 -7.23 -7.47
C PHE A 39 -12.08 -8.39 -8.23
N ALA A 40 -11.48 -9.59 -8.22
CA ALA A 40 -12.01 -10.77 -8.90
C ALA A 40 -13.40 -11.21 -8.38
N SER A 41 -13.81 -10.75 -7.18
CA SER A 41 -15.07 -11.17 -6.54
C SER A 41 -16.28 -10.31 -6.91
N VAL A 42 -16.08 -9.15 -7.57
CA VAL A 42 -17.18 -8.20 -7.77
C VAL A 42 -18.11 -8.55 -8.90
N SER A 43 -17.65 -9.30 -9.91
CA SER A 43 -18.48 -9.80 -11.03
C SER A 43 -17.78 -10.93 -11.80
N ASP A 44 -18.52 -11.65 -12.65
CA ASP A 44 -17.94 -12.65 -13.56
C ASP A 44 -17.01 -12.00 -14.60
N LYS A 45 -17.30 -10.78 -15.05
CA LYS A 45 -16.42 -10.01 -15.93
C LYS A 45 -15.07 -9.75 -15.23
N ALA A 46 -15.09 -9.23 -13.99
CA ALA A 46 -13.89 -9.00 -13.18
C ALA A 46 -13.09 -10.29 -13.01
N LYS A 47 -13.75 -11.38 -12.66
CA LYS A 47 -13.14 -12.70 -12.52
C LYS A 47 -12.41 -13.16 -13.79
N ASN A 48 -13.01 -12.90 -14.96
CA ASN A 48 -12.46 -13.35 -16.25
C ASN A 48 -11.28 -12.55 -16.77
N ILE A 49 -11.09 -11.31 -16.31
CA ILE A 49 -10.02 -10.42 -16.79
C ILE A 49 -8.95 -10.13 -15.75
N SER A 50 -9.00 -10.74 -14.56
CA SER A 50 -8.11 -10.39 -13.46
C SER A 50 -6.96 -11.37 -13.26
N ILE A 51 -5.84 -10.81 -12.82
CA ILE A 51 -4.74 -11.47 -12.16
C ILE A 51 -4.59 -10.81 -10.79
N THR A 52 -4.91 -11.53 -9.72
CA THR A 52 -4.77 -11.02 -8.35
C THR A 52 -3.46 -11.49 -7.75
N PHE A 53 -2.62 -10.56 -7.29
CA PHE A 53 -1.39 -10.87 -6.57
C PHE A 53 -1.57 -10.65 -5.07
N GLN A 54 -1.10 -11.61 -4.28
CA GLN A 54 -1.08 -11.56 -2.84
C GLN A 54 0.20 -12.13 -2.25
N ALA A 55 0.50 -11.77 -1.00
CA ALA A 55 1.63 -12.29 -0.26
C ALA A 55 1.44 -12.15 1.26
N PRO A 56 2.02 -13.02 2.08
CA PRO A 56 2.05 -12.86 3.53
C PRO A 56 2.99 -11.75 3.99
N THR A 57 3.84 -11.25 3.10
CA THR A 57 5.03 -10.46 3.41
C THR A 57 4.75 -9.14 4.09
N LYS A 58 3.67 -8.45 3.72
CA LYS A 58 3.26 -7.18 4.36
C LYS A 58 2.47 -7.42 5.62
N THR A 59 1.48 -8.31 5.56
CA THR A 59 0.59 -8.62 6.67
C THR A 59 1.35 -9.19 7.88
N PHE A 60 2.29 -10.11 7.65
CA PHE A 60 3.00 -10.81 8.71
C PHE A 60 4.46 -10.35 8.90
N ASN A 61 4.83 -9.23 8.28
CA ASN A 61 6.19 -8.65 8.38
C ASN A 61 7.32 -9.63 8.05
N VAL A 62 7.13 -10.42 6.98
CA VAL A 62 8.07 -11.47 6.54
C VAL A 62 8.60 -11.20 5.12
N ALA A 63 8.86 -9.95 4.79
CA ALA A 63 9.25 -9.53 3.44
C ALA A 63 10.53 -10.24 2.93
N ALA A 64 11.47 -10.56 3.81
CA ALA A 64 12.70 -11.24 3.45
C ALA A 64 12.50 -12.68 2.94
N LEU A 65 11.33 -13.28 3.13
CA LEU A 65 10.99 -14.59 2.57
C LEU A 65 10.73 -14.54 1.06
N VAL A 66 10.50 -13.34 0.49
CA VAL A 66 10.26 -13.14 -0.95
C VAL A 66 9.21 -14.14 -1.47
N SER A 67 8.05 -14.18 -0.82
CA SER A 67 6.97 -15.10 -1.15
C SER A 67 5.76 -14.32 -1.65
N SER A 68 5.22 -14.73 -2.80
CA SER A 68 3.96 -14.22 -3.34
C SER A 68 3.23 -15.33 -4.11
N PHE A 69 1.95 -15.12 -4.37
CA PHE A 69 1.17 -16.01 -5.21
C PHE A 69 0.17 -15.21 -6.05
N ALA A 70 -0.20 -15.79 -7.20
CA ALA A 70 -1.18 -15.22 -8.10
C ALA A 70 -2.45 -16.09 -8.13
N ILE A 71 -3.61 -15.42 -8.08
CA ILE A 71 -4.91 -16.05 -8.29
C ILE A 71 -5.42 -15.62 -9.66
N VAL A 72 -5.51 -16.56 -10.59
CA VAL A 72 -5.87 -16.30 -11.99
C VAL A 72 -7.02 -17.23 -12.38
N PRO A 73 -8.28 -16.81 -12.25
CA PRO A 73 -9.43 -17.65 -12.51
C PRO A 73 -9.58 -18.06 -13.98
N ASN A 74 -9.22 -17.18 -14.93
CA ASN A 74 -9.30 -17.43 -16.36
C ASN A 74 -8.19 -18.38 -16.82
N ASP A 75 -8.55 -19.55 -17.35
CA ASP A 75 -7.62 -20.60 -17.76
C ASP A 75 -6.61 -20.12 -18.80
N LYS A 76 -7.05 -19.37 -19.81
CA LYS A 76 -6.17 -18.88 -20.89
C LYS A 76 -5.14 -17.89 -20.40
N ILE A 77 -5.54 -16.99 -19.49
CA ILE A 77 -4.61 -16.02 -18.87
C ILE A 77 -3.65 -16.78 -17.96
N ARG A 78 -4.16 -17.73 -17.17
CA ARG A 78 -3.36 -18.54 -16.25
C ARG A 78 -2.30 -19.35 -16.99
N GLU A 79 -2.67 -20.06 -18.06
CA GLU A 79 -1.73 -20.83 -18.87
C GLU A 79 -0.62 -19.97 -19.44
N LYS A 80 -0.95 -18.79 -20.00
CA LYS A 80 0.05 -17.85 -20.52
C LYS A 80 1.02 -17.38 -19.44
N LEU A 81 0.48 -16.96 -18.29
CA LEU A 81 1.29 -16.45 -17.18
C LEU A 81 2.23 -17.53 -16.64
N TYR A 82 1.70 -18.72 -16.33
CA TYR A 82 2.51 -19.81 -15.78
C TYR A 82 3.52 -20.37 -16.77
N SER A 83 3.17 -20.50 -18.04
CA SER A 83 4.12 -20.93 -19.07
C SER A 83 5.31 -19.95 -19.15
N TRP A 84 5.05 -18.63 -19.07
CA TRP A 84 6.09 -17.63 -19.09
C TRP A 84 6.95 -17.67 -17.82
N ILE A 85 6.32 -17.75 -16.64
CA ILE A 85 7.00 -17.85 -15.35
C ILE A 85 7.91 -19.08 -15.31
N THR A 86 7.40 -20.24 -15.75
CA THR A 86 8.16 -21.50 -15.76
C THR A 86 9.31 -21.46 -16.77
N ALA A 87 9.09 -20.92 -17.97
CA ALA A 87 10.11 -20.80 -18.99
C ALA A 87 11.28 -19.88 -18.57
N ASN A 88 11.06 -18.98 -17.62
CA ASN A 88 12.06 -18.06 -17.07
C ASN A 88 12.55 -18.47 -15.66
N GLU A 89 12.20 -19.66 -15.18
CA GLU A 89 12.61 -20.21 -13.88
C GLU A 89 12.25 -19.29 -12.68
N LEU A 90 11.13 -18.55 -12.79
CA LEU A 90 10.67 -17.61 -11.75
C LEU A 90 9.69 -18.23 -10.74
N ASN A 91 9.42 -19.54 -10.85
CA ASN A 91 8.50 -20.29 -10.00
C ASN A 91 9.18 -21.05 -8.86
N GLU A 92 10.43 -20.79 -8.60
CA GLU A 92 11.25 -21.46 -7.59
C GLU A 92 11.38 -20.57 -6.32
N PRO A 93 10.41 -20.61 -5.37
CA PRO A 93 10.54 -19.89 -4.13
C PRO A 93 11.64 -20.50 -3.24
N ASN A 94 12.22 -19.71 -2.33
CA ASN A 94 13.10 -20.30 -1.34
C ASN A 94 12.36 -21.35 -0.47
N ILE A 95 13.10 -22.35 0.04
CA ILE A 95 12.55 -23.51 0.73
C ILE A 95 11.67 -23.16 1.95
N PHE A 96 11.88 -22.02 2.61
CA PHE A 96 11.11 -21.58 3.77
C PHE A 96 9.82 -20.85 3.39
N ALA A 97 9.74 -20.29 2.21
CA ALA A 97 8.64 -19.44 1.78
C ALA A 97 7.27 -20.16 1.79
N PRO A 98 7.09 -21.37 1.22
CA PRO A 98 5.81 -22.08 1.28
C PRO A 98 5.39 -22.43 2.71
N ILE A 99 6.32 -22.91 3.52
CA ILE A 99 6.05 -23.30 4.90
C ILE A 99 5.61 -22.11 5.73
N ALA A 100 6.35 -20.99 5.64
CA ALA A 100 6.01 -19.76 6.34
C ALA A 100 4.69 -19.15 5.85
N THR A 101 4.41 -19.20 4.56
CA THR A 101 3.14 -18.74 3.99
C THR A 101 1.95 -19.52 4.54
N ILE A 102 2.05 -20.86 4.57
CA ILE A 102 1.01 -21.74 5.13
C ILE A 102 0.82 -21.44 6.61
N ALA A 103 1.90 -21.36 7.38
CA ALA A 103 1.84 -21.07 8.82
C ALA A 103 1.21 -19.69 9.09
N ALA A 104 1.61 -18.66 8.34
CA ALA A 104 1.09 -17.31 8.48
C ALA A 104 -0.42 -17.25 8.27
N PHE A 105 -0.93 -17.79 7.18
CA PHE A 105 -2.37 -17.76 6.87
C PHE A 105 -3.21 -18.74 7.68
N SER A 106 -2.65 -19.88 8.14
CA SER A 106 -3.41 -20.87 8.92
C SER A 106 -3.42 -20.60 10.42
N GLN A 107 -2.39 -19.94 10.96
CA GLN A 107 -2.18 -19.76 12.40
C GLN A 107 -1.96 -18.30 12.83
N GLY A 108 -1.69 -17.38 11.89
CA GLY A 108 -1.29 -16.01 12.19
C GLY A 108 -2.41 -15.03 12.52
N GLU A 109 -3.69 -15.45 12.43
CA GLU A 109 -4.84 -14.55 12.65
C GLU A 109 -4.87 -13.85 14.01
N PRO A 110 -4.55 -14.51 15.16
CA PRO A 110 -4.49 -13.80 16.46
C PRO A 110 -3.45 -12.68 16.44
N TRP A 111 -2.26 -12.94 15.92
CA TRP A 111 -1.20 -11.95 15.78
C TRP A 111 -1.61 -10.80 14.87
N ARG A 112 -2.22 -11.12 13.71
CA ARG A 112 -2.70 -10.10 12.76
C ARG A 112 -3.69 -9.13 13.41
N ARG A 113 -4.65 -9.62 14.20
CA ARG A 113 -5.62 -8.76 14.89
C ARG A 113 -4.97 -7.82 15.89
N GLU A 114 -4.00 -8.30 16.65
CA GLU A 114 -3.26 -7.46 17.60
C GLU A 114 -2.41 -6.42 16.87
N MET A 115 -1.75 -6.81 15.80
CA MET A 115 -0.96 -5.92 14.96
C MET A 115 -1.83 -4.82 14.34
N LEU A 116 -3.01 -5.14 13.79
CA LEU A 116 -3.93 -4.14 13.23
C LEU A 116 -4.37 -3.12 14.28
N ARG A 117 -4.76 -3.58 15.48
CA ARG A 117 -5.10 -2.69 16.59
C ARG A 117 -3.93 -1.77 16.95
N TYR A 118 -2.71 -2.31 17.01
CA TYR A 118 -1.52 -1.52 17.28
C TYR A 118 -1.24 -0.45 16.21
N ILE A 119 -1.46 -0.78 14.93
CA ILE A 119 -1.36 0.17 13.83
C ILE A 119 -2.43 1.26 13.94
N GLU A 120 -3.68 0.91 14.22
CA GLU A 120 -4.76 1.87 14.43
C GLU A 120 -4.42 2.84 15.55
N GLU A 121 -3.92 2.34 16.68
CA GLU A 121 -3.46 3.17 17.80
C GLU A 121 -2.28 4.06 17.41
N ASN A 122 -1.34 3.59 16.57
CA ASN A 122 -0.24 4.41 16.04
C ASN A 122 -0.76 5.54 15.15
N ILE A 123 -1.75 5.27 14.30
CA ILE A 123 -2.37 6.29 13.46
C ILE A 123 -3.04 7.36 14.33
N LEU A 124 -3.87 6.96 15.29
CA LEU A 124 -4.54 7.89 16.20
C LEU A 124 -3.54 8.72 17.00
N PHE A 125 -2.48 8.10 17.52
CA PHE A 125 -1.41 8.81 18.19
C PHE A 125 -0.71 9.84 17.28
N THR A 126 -0.49 9.50 16.03
CA THR A 126 0.14 10.40 15.05
C THR A 126 -0.78 11.59 14.73
N GLU A 127 -2.07 11.35 14.54
CA GLU A 127 -3.07 12.40 14.31
C GLU A 127 -3.12 13.38 15.50
N GLU A 128 -3.20 12.84 16.72
CA GLU A 128 -3.23 13.65 17.93
C GLU A 128 -1.94 14.47 18.10
N TYR A 129 -0.79 13.85 17.85
CA TYR A 129 0.51 14.52 17.96
C TYR A 129 0.59 15.72 17.01
N PHE A 130 0.25 15.55 15.74
CA PHE A 130 0.28 16.66 14.78
C PHE A 130 -0.74 17.75 15.13
N ALA A 131 -1.94 17.38 15.54
CA ALA A 131 -2.96 18.36 15.92
C ALA A 131 -2.52 19.24 17.11
N GLN A 132 -1.79 18.66 18.06
CA GLN A 132 -1.32 19.37 19.26
C GLN A 132 -0.03 20.17 19.05
N HIS A 133 0.90 19.65 18.27
CA HIS A 133 2.26 20.18 18.18
C HIS A 133 2.59 20.85 16.85
N ILE A 134 1.99 20.39 15.74
CA ILE A 134 2.30 20.89 14.39
C ILE A 134 1.01 20.99 13.57
N PRO A 135 0.12 21.94 13.87
CA PRO A 135 -1.22 22.02 13.25
C PRO A 135 -1.19 22.29 11.72
N GLY A 136 -0.02 22.65 11.18
CA GLY A 136 0.21 22.77 9.73
C GLY A 136 0.29 21.45 8.98
N ILE A 137 0.41 20.31 9.70
CA ILE A 137 0.43 18.96 9.10
C ILE A 137 -0.86 18.23 9.49
N LYS A 138 -1.57 17.70 8.49
CA LYS A 138 -2.78 16.91 8.70
C LYS A 138 -2.57 15.47 8.24
N VAL A 139 -2.88 14.51 9.08
CA VAL A 139 -2.89 13.10 8.70
C VAL A 139 -4.19 12.78 7.98
N ILE A 140 -4.09 12.29 6.76
CA ILE A 140 -5.24 11.70 6.07
C ILE A 140 -5.34 10.26 6.56
N ARG A 141 -6.36 9.97 7.39
CA ARG A 141 -6.54 8.66 8.01
C ARG A 141 -6.70 7.57 6.96
N PRO A 142 -5.79 6.58 6.91
CA PRO A 142 -5.91 5.49 5.96
C PRO A 142 -7.04 4.53 6.37
N GLN A 143 -7.73 3.96 5.38
CA GLN A 143 -8.71 2.88 5.59
C GLN A 143 -8.05 1.50 5.63
N ALA A 144 -6.80 1.42 5.24
CA ALA A 144 -5.98 0.20 5.23
C ALA A 144 -4.51 0.55 5.26
N SER A 145 -3.66 -0.46 5.58
CA SER A 145 -2.21 -0.33 5.59
C SER A 145 -1.66 0.46 6.78
N PHE A 146 -0.35 0.48 6.89
CA PHE A 146 0.43 1.21 7.90
C PHE A 146 1.05 2.49 7.32
N LEU A 147 0.53 2.97 6.20
CA LEU A 147 1.06 4.13 5.48
C LEU A 147 0.12 5.32 5.69
N GLY A 148 0.53 6.28 6.51
CA GLY A 148 -0.15 7.55 6.69
C GLY A 148 0.22 8.53 5.57
N TRP A 149 -0.77 9.24 5.06
CA TRP A 149 -0.59 10.30 4.08
C TRP A 149 -0.70 11.65 4.79
N LEU A 150 0.36 12.46 4.75
CA LEU A 150 0.46 13.73 5.45
C LEU A 150 0.22 14.87 4.47
N ASP A 151 -0.79 15.68 4.72
CA ASP A 151 -0.97 16.97 4.05
C ASP A 151 -0.16 18.04 4.80
N CYS A 152 0.96 18.43 4.22
CA CYS A 152 1.91 19.38 4.80
C CYS A 152 1.74 20.81 4.25
N ARG A 153 0.74 21.06 3.40
CA ARG A 153 0.52 22.37 2.75
C ARG A 153 0.25 23.48 3.74
N GLY A 154 -0.28 23.15 4.92
CA GLY A 154 -0.47 24.13 6.00
C GLY A 154 0.81 24.67 6.63
N LEU A 155 1.99 24.13 6.30
CA LEU A 155 3.29 24.70 6.70
C LEU A 155 3.68 25.91 5.86
N GLY A 156 3.07 26.13 4.70
CA GLY A 156 3.40 27.25 3.81
C GLY A 156 4.79 27.17 3.18
N LEU A 157 5.39 25.97 3.16
CA LEU A 157 6.70 25.71 2.56
C LEU A 157 6.52 25.35 1.08
N ASP A 158 7.45 25.80 0.23
CA ASP A 158 7.58 25.24 -1.10
C ASP A 158 8.12 23.81 -1.04
N HIS A 159 8.16 23.11 -2.19
CA HIS A 159 8.53 21.70 -2.22
C HIS A 159 9.93 21.42 -1.71
N ASP A 160 10.93 22.21 -2.17
CA ASP A 160 12.33 22.01 -1.80
C ASP A 160 12.54 22.32 -0.31
N ALA A 161 11.89 23.35 0.21
CA ALA A 161 11.92 23.69 1.64
C ALA A 161 11.22 22.61 2.49
N LEU A 162 10.16 21.96 1.96
CA LEU A 162 9.49 20.84 2.65
C LEU A 162 10.41 19.62 2.74
N LEU A 163 11.10 19.27 1.67
CA LEU A 163 12.09 18.19 1.68
C LEU A 163 13.26 18.49 2.60
N ASP A 164 13.82 19.72 2.54
CA ASP A 164 14.88 20.17 3.45
C ASP A 164 14.45 20.09 4.91
N PHE A 165 13.21 20.50 5.20
CA PHE A 165 12.65 20.41 6.55
C PHE A 165 12.65 18.98 7.07
N PHE A 166 12.11 18.02 6.32
CA PHE A 166 12.04 16.63 6.77
C PHE A 166 13.43 15.97 6.83
N ILE A 167 14.25 16.12 5.79
CA ILE A 167 15.53 15.42 5.68
C ILE A 167 16.59 16.03 6.59
N ASN A 168 16.79 17.34 6.51
CA ASN A 168 17.95 17.98 7.14
C ASN A 168 17.64 18.54 8.53
N LYS A 169 16.43 19.06 8.78
CA LYS A 169 16.05 19.64 10.07
C LYS A 169 15.45 18.60 11.01
N ALA A 170 14.40 17.90 10.56
CA ALA A 170 13.76 16.85 11.34
C ALA A 170 14.50 15.49 11.29
N ARG A 171 15.40 15.28 10.35
CA ARG A 171 16.15 14.02 10.14
C ARG A 171 15.23 12.81 9.98
N LEU A 172 14.14 13.00 9.26
CA LEU A 172 13.15 11.98 8.93
C LEU A 172 13.14 11.73 7.41
N ALA A 173 13.51 10.53 7.00
CA ALA A 173 13.45 10.12 5.60
C ALA A 173 12.03 9.60 5.28
N LEU A 174 11.11 10.51 4.99
CA LEU A 174 9.77 10.17 4.51
C LEU A 174 9.78 10.01 2.98
N ASN A 175 8.77 9.30 2.45
CA ASN A 175 8.59 9.31 1.01
C ASN A 175 7.91 10.62 0.58
N ASP A 176 8.49 11.24 -0.42
CA ASP A 176 7.92 12.40 -1.10
C ASP A 176 6.62 12.03 -1.82
N GLY A 177 5.59 12.88 -1.67
CA GLY A 177 4.30 12.68 -2.34
C GLY A 177 4.38 12.81 -3.85
N GLU A 178 5.22 13.71 -4.36
CA GLU A 178 5.32 13.94 -5.82
C GLU A 178 5.75 12.70 -6.61
N ILE A 179 6.51 11.78 -6.01
CA ILE A 179 6.91 10.53 -6.69
C ILE A 179 5.73 9.60 -7.03
N PHE A 180 4.55 9.84 -6.46
CA PHE A 180 3.33 9.05 -6.71
C PHE A 180 2.40 9.67 -7.75
N ASP A 181 2.75 10.84 -8.27
CA ASP A 181 1.94 11.58 -9.25
C ASP A 181 2.76 11.87 -10.50
N THR A 182 2.86 10.89 -11.37
CA THR A 182 3.68 10.97 -12.59
C THR A 182 2.87 11.27 -13.85
N GLU A 183 1.62 11.74 -13.78
CA GLU A 183 0.71 11.99 -14.91
C GLU A 183 0.79 10.95 -16.06
N GLY A 184 1.32 9.77 -15.80
CA GLY A 184 1.49 8.70 -16.78
C GLY A 184 2.61 8.91 -17.80
N ASP A 185 3.37 10.00 -17.75
CA ASP A 185 4.57 10.20 -18.58
C ASP A 185 5.83 9.78 -17.81
N PRO A 186 6.49 8.67 -18.23
CA PRO A 186 7.74 8.23 -17.60
C PRO A 186 8.91 9.21 -17.76
N ASN A 187 8.76 10.22 -18.66
CA ASN A 187 9.75 11.27 -18.88
C ASN A 187 9.32 12.61 -18.26
N ALA A 188 8.13 12.68 -17.63
CA ALA A 188 7.72 13.90 -16.93
C ALA A 188 8.72 14.21 -15.81
N PRO A 189 9.14 15.46 -15.67
CA PRO A 189 9.98 15.82 -14.52
C PRO A 189 9.23 15.50 -13.23
N ILE A 190 9.91 14.82 -12.31
CA ILE A 190 9.36 14.42 -10.99
C ILE A 190 8.80 15.63 -10.23
N HIS A 191 9.23 16.84 -10.58
CA HIS A 191 8.79 18.11 -9.98
C HIS A 191 7.92 18.89 -10.96
N ASN A 192 6.66 18.50 -11.12
CA ASN A 192 5.69 19.24 -11.91
C ASN A 192 4.90 20.20 -11.02
N GLU A 193 4.79 21.48 -11.41
CA GLU A 193 4.00 22.49 -10.68
C GLU A 193 2.50 22.14 -10.57
N HIS A 194 2.01 21.26 -11.43
CA HIS A 194 0.62 20.76 -11.45
C HIS A 194 0.42 19.44 -10.70
N CYS A 195 1.47 18.91 -10.04
CA CYS A 195 1.39 17.66 -9.28
C CYS A 195 0.38 17.77 -8.14
N ALA A 196 -0.68 16.95 -8.20
CA ALA A 196 -1.74 16.93 -7.17
C ALA A 196 -1.23 16.48 -5.79
N SER A 197 -0.11 15.74 -5.75
CA SER A 197 0.54 15.22 -4.53
C SER A 197 1.63 16.16 -3.98
N ARG A 198 1.79 17.35 -4.57
CA ARG A 198 2.75 18.36 -4.09
C ARG A 198 2.36 18.85 -2.70
N GLY A 199 3.34 18.90 -1.81
CA GLY A 199 3.13 19.28 -0.41
C GLY A 199 2.58 18.14 0.46
N PHE A 200 2.62 16.90 -0.04
CA PHE A 200 2.29 15.70 0.73
C PHE A 200 3.52 14.85 0.99
N MET A 201 3.49 14.13 2.11
CA MET A 201 4.54 13.18 2.49
C MET A 201 3.90 11.87 2.96
N ARG A 202 4.56 10.72 2.72
CA ARG A 202 4.09 9.42 3.19
C ARG A 202 4.91 8.94 4.40
N LEU A 203 4.23 8.80 5.54
CA LEU A 203 4.79 8.30 6.79
C LEU A 203 4.42 6.83 6.99
N ASN A 204 5.40 5.98 7.31
CA ASN A 204 5.18 4.60 7.74
C ASN A 204 5.01 4.57 9.27
N VAL A 205 3.83 4.17 9.75
CA VAL A 205 3.51 4.03 11.19
C VAL A 205 3.59 2.58 11.69
N GLY A 206 3.98 1.63 10.83
CA GLY A 206 4.17 0.22 11.15
C GLY A 206 5.49 -0.03 11.91
N THR A 207 5.68 0.68 13.03
CA THR A 207 6.89 0.65 13.85
C THR A 207 6.51 0.66 15.35
N PRO A 208 7.40 0.26 16.26
CA PRO A 208 7.15 0.38 17.69
C PRO A 208 6.81 1.83 18.10
N ARG A 209 5.82 2.01 18.98
CA ARG A 209 5.35 3.32 19.45
C ARG A 209 6.50 4.21 19.98
N ALA A 210 7.50 3.61 20.62
CA ALA A 210 8.65 4.37 21.12
C ALA A 210 9.45 5.01 19.98
N ILE A 211 9.68 4.28 18.89
CA ILE A 211 10.36 4.78 17.70
C ILE A 211 9.52 5.86 17.00
N LEU A 212 8.21 5.62 16.85
CA LEU A 212 7.29 6.59 16.27
C LEU A 212 7.28 7.90 17.08
N ARG A 213 7.20 7.80 18.41
CA ARG A 213 7.26 8.98 19.30
C ARG A 213 8.57 9.75 19.15
N GLN A 214 9.70 9.04 19.10
CA GLN A 214 11.00 9.64 18.88
C GLN A 214 11.05 10.36 17.52
N ALA A 215 10.58 9.72 16.45
CA ALA A 215 10.52 10.31 15.12
C ALA A 215 9.67 11.60 15.12
N LEU A 216 8.47 11.56 15.69
CA LEU A 216 7.60 12.73 15.75
C LEU A 216 8.17 13.86 16.62
N SER A 217 8.96 13.55 17.65
CA SER A 217 9.61 14.56 18.49
C SER A 217 10.78 15.28 17.82
N GLN A 218 11.20 14.86 16.65
CA GLN A 218 12.23 15.53 15.83
C GLN A 218 11.64 16.65 14.96
N LEU A 219 10.33 16.68 14.80
CA LEU A 219 9.60 17.71 14.06
C LEU A 219 9.34 18.95 14.92
#